data_01083715efc9fa1cf6524df1f442eb7e
#
_entry.id   01083715efc9fa1cf6524df1f442eb7e
#
_cell.length_a   1.000
_cell.length_b   1.000
_cell.length_c   1.000
_cell.angle_alpha   90.00
_cell.angle_beta   90.00
_cell.angle_gamma   90.00
#
_symmetry.space_group_name_H-M   'P 1'
#
loop_
_entity.id
_entity.type
_entity.pdbx_description
1 polymer ?
#
loop_
_entity_poly.entity_id
_entity_poly.type
_entity_poly.pdbx_seq_one_letter_code
_entity_poly.pdbx_strand_id
1 'polypeptide(L)'
;MTTIDLGNPSLRSGTELVPSLDEGETQTGKDFSSDQEVRWCPGCGDYAVLKAVQSFLPDLGLRRENIVFVSGIGCSSRFPYYLDTYGMHSIHGRAPSIATGIATAREDLSVWVVTGDGDALSIGGNHLIHALRRNVNMTILLFNNRIYGLTKGQYSPTSETGKVTKSTPVGSIDHPFNPVSLALGAEASFVARTIDSDRKHLTGVLAAAAAHRGTSLVEIYQNCPIFNDGAFDAIKDNDTKAHAIIPLVHGEPITFGTRDETTGLGDKALVRAAGGVEVADTASVPADAILVHDAHDPDPSTAFAISRLTDAGYLNRSPIGIFRQVDRPTYDDQARAQVADAVSKVQGTPEDRLAALIGAGDTWTVD
;
A
#
# COMPACT_ATOMS: atom_id res chain seq x y z
N MET A 1 -6.79 -20.29 -9.56
CA MET A 1 -6.79 -19.56 -8.26
C MET A 1 -8.17 -18.98 -8.03
N THR A 2 -8.72 -19.08 -6.83
CA THR A 2 -9.95 -18.38 -6.51
C THR A 2 -9.55 -16.92 -6.26
N THR A 3 -9.72 -16.06 -7.24
CA THR A 3 -9.65 -14.60 -7.05
C THR A 3 -10.66 -14.25 -5.97
N ILE A 4 -10.22 -13.59 -4.91
CA ILE A 4 -11.13 -12.92 -4.00
C ILE A 4 -11.65 -11.74 -4.78
N ASP A 5 -12.92 -11.76 -5.16
CA ASP A 5 -13.57 -10.59 -5.73
C ASP A 5 -13.76 -9.59 -4.58
N LEU A 6 -12.91 -8.59 -4.55
CA LEU A 6 -12.96 -7.51 -3.57
C LEU A 6 -13.82 -6.33 -4.06
N GLY A 7 -14.52 -6.53 -5.19
CA GLY A 7 -15.29 -5.49 -5.86
C GLY A 7 -14.39 -4.37 -6.37
N ASN A 8 -14.26 -4.20 -7.65
CA ASN A 8 -13.48 -3.08 -8.22
C ASN A 8 -14.42 -2.16 -9.02
N PRO A 9 -14.72 -0.96 -8.52
CA PRO A 9 -15.55 0.00 -9.24
C PRO A 9 -14.75 0.78 -10.29
N SER A 10 -13.41 0.63 -10.33
CA SER A 10 -12.59 1.38 -11.27
C SER A 10 -12.92 0.98 -12.69
N LEU A 11 -13.29 1.96 -13.51
CA LEU A 11 -13.56 1.79 -14.93
C LEU A 11 -12.30 1.58 -15.75
N ARG A 12 -11.13 1.87 -15.18
CA ARG A 12 -9.81 1.75 -15.81
C ARG A 12 -8.85 1.01 -14.89
N SER A 13 -8.11 0.05 -15.47
CA SER A 13 -7.08 -0.70 -14.76
C SER A 13 -5.83 0.15 -14.52
N GLY A 14 -5.18 -0.02 -13.37
CA GLY A 14 -3.87 0.56 -13.06
C GLY A 14 -2.78 0.12 -14.03
N THR A 15 -2.95 -1.01 -14.71
CA THR A 15 -2.01 -1.58 -15.68
C THR A 15 -2.46 -1.45 -17.13
N GLU A 16 -3.56 -0.77 -17.42
CA GLU A 16 -4.18 -0.68 -18.76
C GLU A 16 -3.22 -0.22 -19.87
N LEU A 17 -2.30 0.68 -19.56
CA LEU A 17 -1.34 1.24 -20.51
C LEU A 17 0.01 0.53 -20.52
N VAL A 18 0.19 -0.45 -19.65
CA VAL A 18 1.45 -1.21 -19.54
C VAL A 18 1.42 -2.36 -20.55
N PRO A 19 2.47 -2.53 -21.38
CA PRO A 19 2.54 -3.61 -22.34
C PRO A 19 2.40 -4.99 -21.67
N SER A 20 1.45 -5.76 -22.15
CA SER A 20 1.26 -7.17 -21.75
C SER A 20 2.24 -8.11 -22.45
N LEU A 21 2.30 -9.34 -21.97
CA LEU A 21 2.99 -10.43 -22.63
C LEU A 21 2.41 -10.67 -24.03
N ASP A 22 3.25 -11.15 -24.95
CA ASP A 22 2.80 -11.57 -26.28
C ASP A 22 1.95 -12.84 -26.17
N GLU A 23 1.09 -13.07 -27.19
CA GLU A 23 0.22 -14.23 -27.23
C GLU A 23 1.05 -15.54 -27.16
N GLY A 24 0.73 -16.38 -26.17
CA GLY A 24 1.43 -17.65 -25.94
C GLY A 24 2.66 -17.55 -25.02
N GLU A 25 3.11 -16.35 -24.65
CA GLU A 25 4.12 -16.18 -23.60
C GLU A 25 3.54 -16.44 -22.22
N THR A 26 4.31 -17.09 -21.36
CA THR A 26 3.94 -17.35 -19.97
C THR A 26 5.11 -17.05 -19.05
N GLN A 27 4.80 -16.57 -17.86
CA GLN A 27 5.78 -16.34 -16.81
C GLN A 27 5.37 -17.10 -15.53
N THR A 28 6.35 -17.40 -14.70
CA THR A 28 6.19 -18.05 -13.41
C THR A 28 6.83 -17.21 -12.34
N GLY A 29 6.52 -17.47 -11.07
CA GLY A 29 7.17 -16.76 -9.96
C GLY A 29 8.70 -16.91 -9.92
N LYS A 30 9.26 -17.92 -10.63
CA LYS A 30 10.72 -18.09 -10.75
C LYS A 30 11.33 -17.03 -11.68
N ASP A 31 10.61 -16.61 -12.71
CA ASP A 31 11.08 -15.60 -13.66
C ASP A 31 11.18 -14.22 -13.04
N PHE A 32 10.54 -14.01 -11.87
CA PHE A 32 10.63 -12.81 -11.07
C PHE A 32 11.62 -12.92 -9.89
N SER A 33 12.38 -14.00 -9.80
CA SER A 33 13.39 -14.19 -8.76
C SER A 33 14.78 -13.88 -9.31
N SER A 34 15.48 -12.93 -8.71
CA SER A 34 16.87 -12.64 -9.06
C SER A 34 17.82 -13.76 -8.62
N ASP A 35 19.06 -13.69 -9.06
CA ASP A 35 20.16 -14.60 -8.67
C ASP A 35 20.78 -14.23 -7.31
N GLN A 36 20.28 -13.16 -6.67
CA GLN A 36 20.86 -12.67 -5.41
C GLN A 36 20.41 -13.48 -4.20
N GLU A 37 21.34 -13.79 -3.32
CA GLU A 37 21.05 -14.41 -2.04
C GLU A 37 20.25 -13.46 -1.14
N VAL A 38 19.12 -13.91 -0.62
CA VAL A 38 18.29 -13.11 0.29
C VAL A 38 18.99 -13.01 1.67
N ARG A 39 19.25 -11.78 2.11
CA ARG A 39 20.04 -11.44 3.29
C ARG A 39 19.23 -10.93 4.48
N TRP A 40 17.94 -11.24 4.56
CA TRP A 40 17.14 -10.97 5.76
C TRP A 40 17.45 -11.97 6.88
N CYS A 41 17.05 -11.63 8.09
CA CYS A 41 17.18 -12.50 9.24
C CYS A 41 16.34 -13.78 9.06
N PRO A 42 16.78 -14.94 9.52
CA PRO A 42 15.96 -16.15 9.51
C PRO A 42 14.63 -15.92 10.23
N GLY A 43 13.52 -16.32 9.59
CA GLY A 43 12.17 -16.15 10.13
C GLY A 43 11.57 -14.75 9.95
N CYS A 44 12.25 -13.83 9.27
CA CYS A 44 11.72 -12.50 8.94
C CYS A 44 10.47 -12.61 8.03
N GLY A 45 9.41 -11.87 8.36
CA GLY A 45 8.18 -11.84 7.55
C GLY A 45 8.38 -11.32 6.13
N ASP A 46 9.46 -10.56 5.86
CA ASP A 46 9.82 -10.10 4.52
C ASP A 46 9.95 -11.25 3.50
N TYR A 47 10.40 -12.44 3.94
CA TYR A 47 10.44 -13.63 3.08
C TYR A 47 9.06 -14.06 2.58
N ALA A 48 8.05 -14.02 3.46
CA ALA A 48 6.69 -14.39 3.10
C ALA A 48 6.09 -13.41 2.09
N VAL A 49 6.32 -12.10 2.32
CA VAL A 49 5.86 -11.05 1.41
C VAL A 49 6.58 -11.13 0.06
N LEU A 50 7.91 -11.33 0.05
CA LEU A 50 8.66 -11.52 -1.20
C LEU A 50 8.11 -12.70 -2.01
N LYS A 51 7.85 -13.82 -1.34
CA LYS A 51 7.32 -15.01 -2.00
C LYS A 51 5.89 -14.79 -2.52
N ALA A 52 5.07 -14.04 -1.79
CA ALA A 52 3.73 -13.67 -2.24
C ALA A 52 3.80 -12.80 -3.49
N VAL A 53 4.64 -11.76 -3.50
CA VAL A 53 4.83 -10.86 -4.66
C VAL A 53 5.36 -11.63 -5.85
N GLN A 54 6.44 -12.41 -5.71
CA GLN A 54 6.98 -13.23 -6.81
C GLN A 54 5.96 -14.19 -7.41
N SER A 55 5.05 -14.72 -6.58
CA SER A 55 4.00 -15.65 -7.05
C SER A 55 2.82 -14.93 -7.69
N PHE A 56 2.61 -13.66 -7.37
CA PHE A 56 1.52 -12.83 -7.88
C PHE A 56 1.89 -12.11 -9.19
N LEU A 57 3.14 -11.65 -9.35
CA LEU A 57 3.55 -10.87 -10.52
C LEU A 57 3.23 -11.52 -11.87
N PRO A 58 3.35 -12.85 -12.06
CA PRO A 58 2.92 -13.52 -13.28
C PRO A 58 1.44 -13.30 -13.63
N ASP A 59 0.58 -13.21 -12.61
CA ASP A 59 -0.87 -13.04 -12.80
C ASP A 59 -1.22 -11.66 -13.38
N LEU A 60 -0.29 -10.69 -13.35
CA LEU A 60 -0.47 -9.39 -14.00
C LEU A 60 -0.42 -9.51 -15.54
N GLY A 61 0.21 -10.55 -16.09
CA GLY A 61 0.40 -10.71 -17.53
C GLY A 61 1.26 -9.62 -18.17
N LEU A 62 2.09 -8.94 -17.40
CA LEU A 62 2.96 -7.84 -17.85
C LEU A 62 4.37 -8.35 -18.12
N ARG A 63 5.06 -7.73 -19.06
CA ARG A 63 6.50 -7.95 -19.24
C ARG A 63 7.25 -7.47 -18.01
N ARG A 64 8.17 -8.28 -17.48
CA ARG A 64 8.94 -7.94 -16.25
C ARG A 64 9.76 -6.67 -16.38
N GLU A 65 10.23 -6.34 -17.60
CA GLU A 65 10.93 -5.09 -17.92
C GLU A 65 10.03 -3.85 -17.88
N ASN A 66 8.70 -4.01 -17.82
CA ASN A 66 7.76 -2.92 -17.62
C ASN A 66 7.27 -2.81 -16.17
N ILE A 67 7.83 -3.60 -15.26
CA ILE A 67 7.56 -3.52 -13.82
C ILE A 67 8.77 -2.91 -13.13
N VAL A 68 8.54 -1.87 -12.33
CA VAL A 68 9.61 -1.12 -11.64
C VAL A 68 9.35 -1.07 -10.15
N PHE A 69 10.30 -1.57 -9.36
CA PHE A 69 10.27 -1.46 -7.90
C PHE A 69 11.21 -0.36 -7.42
N VAL A 70 10.66 0.67 -6.76
CA VAL A 70 11.41 1.77 -6.15
C VAL A 70 11.39 1.59 -4.64
N SER A 71 12.54 1.50 -4.00
CA SER A 71 12.60 1.33 -2.56
C SER A 71 13.24 2.51 -1.84
N GLY A 72 12.81 2.71 -0.59
CA GLY A 72 13.48 3.60 0.36
C GLY A 72 14.66 2.94 1.06
N ILE A 73 14.77 3.11 2.37
CA ILE A 73 15.85 2.55 3.19
C ILE A 73 15.26 1.74 4.34
N GLY A 74 15.85 0.60 4.62
CA GLY A 74 15.46 -0.34 5.69
C GLY A 74 15.52 -1.79 5.22
N CYS A 75 15.04 -2.71 6.06
CA CYS A 75 15.07 -4.14 5.73
C CYS A 75 14.24 -4.46 4.50
N SER A 76 13.00 -4.00 4.46
CA SER A 76 12.08 -4.18 3.32
C SER A 76 12.63 -3.55 2.03
N SER A 77 13.40 -2.47 2.14
CA SER A 77 13.95 -1.74 0.98
C SER A 77 15.00 -2.51 0.20
N ARG A 78 15.42 -3.70 0.68
CA ARG A 78 16.24 -4.63 -0.09
C ARG A 78 15.46 -5.38 -1.18
N PHE A 79 14.15 -5.23 -1.20
CA PHE A 79 13.24 -5.95 -2.09
C PHE A 79 13.67 -5.92 -3.58
N PRO A 80 14.08 -4.77 -4.18
CA PRO A 80 14.50 -4.74 -5.58
C PRO A 80 15.71 -5.63 -5.90
N TYR A 81 16.59 -5.96 -4.92
CA TYR A 81 17.68 -6.91 -5.14
C TYR A 81 17.20 -8.33 -5.41
N TYR A 82 16.02 -8.68 -4.90
CA TYR A 82 15.52 -10.06 -4.89
C TYR A 82 14.47 -10.31 -5.95
N LEU A 83 14.15 -9.29 -6.76
CA LEU A 83 13.25 -9.38 -7.89
C LEU A 83 14.00 -9.21 -9.21
N ASP A 84 13.65 -10.01 -10.20
CA ASP A 84 14.13 -9.85 -11.59
C ASP A 84 13.16 -8.96 -12.39
N THR A 85 13.08 -7.71 -11.96
CA THR A 85 12.37 -6.59 -12.60
C THR A 85 13.31 -5.40 -12.65
N TYR A 86 12.92 -4.28 -13.26
CA TYR A 86 13.65 -3.06 -13.02
C TYR A 86 13.49 -2.63 -11.56
N GLY A 87 14.57 -2.13 -10.98
CA GLY A 87 14.62 -1.72 -9.58
C GLY A 87 15.46 -0.48 -9.36
N MET A 88 15.07 0.32 -8.37
CA MET A 88 15.82 1.50 -7.95
C MET A 88 15.81 1.60 -6.43
N HIS A 89 16.99 1.68 -5.82
CA HIS A 89 17.15 2.12 -4.43
C HIS A 89 17.26 3.63 -4.38
N SER A 90 16.45 4.25 -3.51
CA SER A 90 16.50 5.70 -3.31
C SER A 90 17.19 6.06 -1.99
N ILE A 91 17.10 7.31 -1.59
CA ILE A 91 17.49 7.78 -0.27
C ILE A 91 16.31 7.65 0.71
N HIS A 92 16.62 7.70 2.01
CA HIS A 92 15.65 7.53 3.10
C HIS A 92 14.41 8.43 2.91
N GLY A 93 13.24 7.79 2.84
CA GLY A 93 11.94 8.42 2.69
C GLY A 93 11.64 9.03 1.33
N ARG A 94 12.48 8.78 0.29
CA ARG A 94 12.29 9.43 -1.02
C ARG A 94 11.67 8.55 -2.09
N ALA A 95 11.45 7.27 -1.83
CA ALA A 95 10.87 6.35 -2.80
C ALA A 95 9.55 6.85 -3.41
N PRO A 96 8.56 7.35 -2.63
CA PRO A 96 7.30 7.85 -3.20
C PRO A 96 7.49 9.04 -4.16
N SER A 97 8.44 9.94 -3.90
CA SER A 97 8.69 11.09 -4.78
C SER A 97 9.40 10.70 -6.07
N ILE A 98 10.36 9.76 -6.00
CA ILE A 98 11.05 9.24 -7.19
C ILE A 98 10.07 8.43 -8.04
N ALA A 99 9.28 7.55 -7.42
CA ALA A 99 8.24 6.79 -8.11
C ALA A 99 7.20 7.69 -8.78
N THR A 100 6.82 8.82 -8.16
CA THR A 100 5.98 9.86 -8.76
C THR A 100 6.58 10.37 -10.07
N GLY A 101 7.89 10.63 -10.10
CA GLY A 101 8.59 11.07 -11.31
C GLY A 101 8.56 10.01 -12.42
N ILE A 102 8.81 8.74 -12.07
CA ILE A 102 8.78 7.63 -13.02
C ILE A 102 7.37 7.47 -13.62
N ALA A 103 6.34 7.37 -12.79
CA ALA A 103 4.96 7.17 -13.24
C ALA A 103 4.44 8.35 -14.08
N THR A 104 4.86 9.60 -13.76
CA THR A 104 4.48 10.77 -14.53
C THR A 104 5.16 10.78 -15.91
N ALA A 105 6.42 10.35 -15.98
CA ALA A 105 7.20 10.35 -17.22
C ALA A 105 6.87 9.14 -18.14
N ARG A 106 6.45 8.02 -17.59
CA ARG A 106 6.28 6.72 -18.30
C ARG A 106 4.96 6.06 -17.91
N GLU A 107 3.96 6.20 -18.78
CA GLU A 107 2.64 5.57 -18.60
C GLU A 107 2.61 4.06 -18.87
N ASP A 108 3.64 3.58 -19.56
CA ASP A 108 3.86 2.18 -19.95
C ASP A 108 4.60 1.35 -18.88
N LEU A 109 4.75 1.88 -17.65
CA LEU A 109 5.38 1.19 -16.53
C LEU A 109 4.40 0.94 -15.39
N SER A 110 4.43 -0.28 -14.84
CA SER A 110 3.80 -0.63 -13.56
C SER A 110 4.77 -0.27 -12.44
N VAL A 111 4.46 0.79 -11.68
CA VAL A 111 5.37 1.37 -10.68
C VAL A 111 4.97 0.95 -9.27
N TRP A 112 5.92 0.33 -8.56
CA TRP A 112 5.75 -0.17 -7.20
C TRP A 112 6.75 0.50 -6.27
N VAL A 113 6.30 0.88 -5.10
CA VAL A 113 7.14 1.41 -4.02
C VAL A 113 7.20 0.41 -2.88
N VAL A 114 8.41 0.13 -2.38
CA VAL A 114 8.62 -0.66 -1.17
C VAL A 114 9.27 0.22 -0.11
N THR A 115 8.62 0.34 1.03
CA THR A 115 9.08 1.19 2.13
C THR A 115 8.71 0.58 3.48
N GLY A 116 9.51 0.82 4.51
CA GLY A 116 9.18 0.45 5.88
C GLY A 116 8.38 1.56 6.59
N ASP A 117 7.75 1.22 7.70
CA ASP A 117 7.02 2.17 8.54
C ASP A 117 7.92 3.34 9.00
N GLY A 118 9.15 3.05 9.43
CA GLY A 118 10.12 4.06 9.80
C GLY A 118 10.56 4.95 8.65
N ASP A 119 10.74 4.39 7.47
CA ASP A 119 11.15 5.11 6.26
C ASP A 119 10.03 6.02 5.75
N ALA A 120 8.81 5.49 5.65
CA ALA A 120 7.67 6.19 5.07
C ALA A 120 7.08 7.26 6.00
N LEU A 121 7.03 7.00 7.33
CA LEU A 121 6.27 7.82 8.28
C LEU A 121 7.13 8.78 9.11
N SER A 122 8.47 8.61 9.08
CA SER A 122 9.40 9.57 9.66
C SER A 122 9.82 10.60 8.61
N ILE A 123 11.06 10.52 8.12
CA ILE A 123 11.58 11.47 7.12
C ILE A 123 10.81 11.43 5.80
N GLY A 124 10.14 10.33 5.48
CA GLY A 124 9.33 10.15 4.27
C GLY A 124 7.90 10.70 4.35
N GLY A 125 7.40 11.08 5.53
CA GLY A 125 5.99 11.41 5.74
C GLY A 125 5.43 12.43 4.76
N ASN A 126 6.16 13.50 4.52
CA ASN A 126 5.75 14.54 3.56
C ASN A 126 5.63 13.99 2.12
N HIS A 127 6.57 13.15 1.69
CA HIS A 127 6.57 12.57 0.35
C HIS A 127 5.44 11.55 0.17
N LEU A 128 5.16 10.74 1.20
CA LEU A 128 4.04 9.81 1.23
C LEU A 128 2.70 10.56 1.09
N ILE A 129 2.46 11.57 1.94
CA ILE A 129 1.24 12.38 1.91
C ILE A 129 1.01 13.01 0.54
N HIS A 130 2.06 13.60 -0.05
CA HIS A 130 1.94 14.24 -1.37
C HIS A 130 1.71 13.24 -2.51
N ALA A 131 2.29 12.04 -2.45
CA ALA A 131 2.02 10.98 -3.42
C ALA A 131 0.56 10.54 -3.36
N LEU A 132 0.05 10.23 -2.16
CA LEU A 132 -1.34 9.84 -1.93
C LEU A 132 -2.33 10.91 -2.38
N ARG A 133 -2.11 12.15 -1.96
CA ARG A 133 -2.96 13.30 -2.31
C ARG A 133 -3.04 13.54 -3.83
N ARG A 134 -1.93 13.37 -4.55
CA ARG A 134 -1.87 13.53 -6.00
C ARG A 134 -2.52 12.38 -6.75
N ASN A 135 -2.70 11.26 -6.11
CA ASN A 135 -3.26 10.07 -6.72
C ASN A 135 -2.50 9.61 -7.98
N VAL A 136 -1.17 9.57 -7.89
CA VAL A 136 -0.32 9.09 -8.99
C VAL A 136 -0.51 7.58 -9.17
N ASN A 137 -0.58 7.11 -10.40
CA ASN A 137 -0.79 5.68 -10.68
C ASN A 137 0.43 4.83 -10.25
N MET A 138 0.42 4.36 -9.00
CA MET A 138 1.46 3.50 -8.42
C MET A 138 0.95 2.74 -7.19
N THR A 139 1.57 1.60 -6.88
CA THR A 139 1.29 0.82 -5.67
C THR A 139 2.39 1.01 -4.64
N ILE A 140 2.03 1.37 -3.41
CA ILE A 140 2.93 1.53 -2.27
C ILE A 140 2.72 0.39 -1.29
N LEU A 141 3.72 -0.46 -1.12
CA LEU A 141 3.80 -1.51 -0.12
C LEU A 141 4.52 -0.97 1.11
N LEU A 142 3.77 -0.71 2.19
CA LEU A 142 4.29 -0.23 3.45
C LEU A 142 4.44 -1.41 4.42
N PHE A 143 5.68 -1.86 4.62
CA PHE A 143 6.03 -2.93 5.55
C PHE A 143 6.07 -2.38 6.96
N ASN A 144 5.12 -2.77 7.78
CA ASN A 144 5.01 -2.30 9.14
C ASN A 144 5.38 -3.40 10.13
N ASN A 145 6.61 -3.33 10.66
CA ASN A 145 7.09 -4.23 11.71
C ASN A 145 7.22 -3.53 13.08
N ARG A 146 6.82 -2.28 13.18
CA ARG A 146 6.80 -1.48 14.41
C ARG A 146 8.18 -1.32 15.07
N ILE A 147 9.26 -1.37 14.26
CA ILE A 147 10.64 -1.23 14.75
C ILE A 147 11.60 -0.82 13.63
N TYR A 148 12.63 -0.03 13.91
CA TYR A 148 13.77 0.13 13.02
C TYR A 148 14.70 -1.09 13.14
N GLY A 149 14.49 -2.12 12.30
CA GLY A 149 15.26 -3.36 12.35
C GLY A 149 16.68 -3.22 11.82
N LEU A 150 16.87 -2.55 10.68
CA LEU A 150 18.18 -2.43 10.02
C LEU A 150 19.23 -1.74 10.91
N THR A 151 18.83 -0.76 11.68
CA THR A 151 19.70 0.01 12.60
C THR A 151 19.79 -0.58 14.00
N LYS A 152 19.33 -1.83 14.17
CA LYS A 152 19.46 -2.64 15.39
C LYS A 152 18.45 -2.35 16.50
N GLY A 153 17.23 -1.96 16.16
CA GLY A 153 16.08 -2.06 17.06
C GLY A 153 15.72 -0.78 17.81
N GLN A 154 15.77 0.38 17.15
CA GLN A 154 15.15 1.60 17.68
C GLN A 154 13.63 1.54 17.48
N TYR A 155 12.86 2.20 18.35
CA TYR A 155 11.43 2.34 18.12
C TYR A 155 11.14 3.14 16.84
N SER A 156 10.12 2.75 16.11
CA SER A 156 9.67 3.37 14.88
C SER A 156 8.44 4.26 15.13
N PRO A 157 7.99 5.07 14.16
CA PRO A 157 6.78 5.88 14.32
C PRO A 157 5.51 5.10 14.64
N THR A 158 5.46 3.79 14.36
CA THR A 158 4.32 2.91 14.66
C THR A 158 4.50 2.07 15.91
N SER A 159 5.64 2.15 16.57
CA SER A 159 5.89 1.47 17.86
C SER A 159 4.91 1.97 18.93
N GLU A 160 4.49 1.08 19.79
CA GLU A 160 3.65 1.42 20.95
C GLU A 160 4.32 2.39 21.90
N THR A 161 3.52 3.24 22.53
CA THR A 161 4.00 4.11 23.64
C THR A 161 4.55 3.22 24.76
N GLY A 162 5.68 3.60 25.30
CA GLY A 162 6.38 2.83 26.33
C GLY A 162 7.30 1.73 25.79
N LYS A 163 7.47 1.61 24.45
CA LYS A 163 8.39 0.62 23.85
C LYS A 163 9.80 0.79 24.37
N VAL A 164 10.30 -0.20 25.10
CA VAL A 164 11.66 -0.24 25.60
C VAL A 164 12.60 -0.78 24.53
N THR A 165 13.64 -0.04 24.22
CA THR A 165 14.72 -0.44 23.31
C THR A 165 16.07 -0.06 23.91
N LYS A 166 17.17 -0.50 23.26
CA LYS A 166 18.51 -0.12 23.72
C LYS A 166 18.76 1.40 23.72
N SER A 167 18.12 2.12 22.79
CA SER A 167 18.22 3.58 22.69
C SER A 167 17.18 4.33 23.53
N THR A 168 16.13 3.65 23.98
CA THR A 168 15.05 4.19 24.83
C THR A 168 14.82 3.28 26.03
N PRO A 169 15.76 3.21 26.98
CA PRO A 169 15.70 2.24 28.08
C PRO A 169 14.56 2.49 29.08
N VAL A 170 13.98 3.68 29.07
CA VAL A 170 12.81 4.05 29.91
C VAL A 170 11.47 4.02 29.13
N GLY A 171 11.51 3.56 27.90
CA GLY A 171 10.35 3.49 27.00
C GLY A 171 10.18 4.71 26.10
N SER A 172 9.52 4.49 24.94
CA SER A 172 9.17 5.57 24.02
C SER A 172 8.03 6.42 24.57
N ILE A 173 8.03 7.72 24.27
CA ILE A 173 6.99 8.67 24.72
C ILE A 173 6.08 9.11 23.56
N ASP A 174 6.42 8.75 22.33
CA ASP A 174 5.67 9.12 21.16
C ASP A 174 4.34 8.36 21.06
N HIS A 175 3.31 9.04 20.54
CA HIS A 175 2.06 8.39 20.17
C HIS A 175 2.23 7.72 18.80
N PRO A 176 1.90 6.43 18.66
CA PRO A 176 2.11 5.70 17.40
C PRO A 176 1.24 6.22 16.26
N PHE A 177 1.84 6.34 15.07
CA PHE A 177 1.11 6.58 13.84
C PHE A 177 0.19 5.41 13.50
N ASN A 178 -0.98 5.73 12.95
CA ASN A 178 -1.81 4.79 12.23
C ASN A 178 -1.70 5.10 10.71
N PRO A 179 -0.98 4.27 9.93
CA PRO A 179 -0.73 4.55 8.52
C PRO A 179 -2.00 4.62 7.68
N VAL A 180 -2.99 3.77 8.00
CA VAL A 180 -4.30 3.76 7.32
C VAL A 180 -5.05 5.07 7.57
N SER A 181 -5.12 5.52 8.84
CA SER A 181 -5.76 6.81 9.18
C SER A 181 -5.08 7.98 8.47
N LEU A 182 -3.73 7.96 8.40
CA LEU A 182 -2.96 8.98 7.67
C LEU A 182 -3.30 8.99 6.19
N ALA A 183 -3.37 7.82 5.57
CA ALA A 183 -3.67 7.69 4.14
C ALA A 183 -5.08 8.16 3.81
N LEU A 184 -6.06 7.78 4.63
CA LEU A 184 -7.45 8.24 4.49
C LEU A 184 -7.55 9.76 4.69
N GLY A 185 -6.83 10.33 5.66
CA GLY A 185 -6.75 11.78 5.88
C GLY A 185 -6.02 12.53 4.76
N ALA A 186 -5.14 11.85 4.00
CA ALA A 186 -4.52 12.37 2.79
C ALA A 186 -5.37 12.15 1.52
N GLU A 187 -6.62 11.68 1.67
CA GLU A 187 -7.56 11.41 0.57
C GLU A 187 -7.07 10.36 -0.43
N ALA A 188 -6.32 9.35 0.04
CA ALA A 188 -5.88 8.26 -0.83
C ALA A 188 -7.08 7.52 -1.44
N SER A 189 -7.00 7.19 -2.73
CA SER A 189 -8.10 6.53 -3.47
C SER A 189 -8.18 5.03 -3.20
N PHE A 190 -7.05 4.40 -2.81
CA PHE A 190 -7.00 3.01 -2.39
C PHE A 190 -6.19 2.88 -1.09
N VAL A 191 -6.80 2.28 -0.08
CA VAL A 191 -6.16 2.03 1.23
C VAL A 191 -6.54 0.65 1.72
N ALA A 192 -5.54 -0.20 1.96
CA ALA A 192 -5.74 -1.56 2.46
C ALA A 192 -4.72 -1.91 3.55
N ARG A 193 -5.10 -2.91 4.37
CA ARG A 193 -4.21 -3.54 5.34
C ARG A 193 -4.27 -5.06 5.21
N THR A 194 -3.11 -5.69 5.32
CA THR A 194 -2.95 -7.14 5.30
C THR A 194 -1.84 -7.57 6.23
N ILE A 195 -1.55 -8.88 6.27
CA ILE A 195 -0.52 -9.47 7.15
C ILE A 195 0.33 -10.47 6.38
N ASP A 196 1.61 -10.57 6.73
CA ASP A 196 2.61 -11.47 6.11
C ASP A 196 2.24 -12.96 6.15
N SER A 197 1.55 -13.38 7.21
CA SER A 197 1.19 -14.79 7.45
C SER A 197 -0.06 -15.26 6.72
N ASP A 198 -0.92 -14.36 6.22
CA ASP A 198 -2.08 -14.71 5.40
C ASP A 198 -1.80 -14.48 3.91
N ARG A 199 -1.15 -15.47 3.30
CA ARG A 199 -0.74 -15.39 1.89
C ARG A 199 -1.93 -15.19 0.95
N LYS A 200 -3.08 -15.83 1.22
CA LYS A 200 -4.26 -15.73 0.35
C LYS A 200 -4.83 -14.32 0.38
N HIS A 201 -4.99 -13.77 1.57
CA HIS A 201 -5.46 -12.40 1.75
C HIS A 201 -4.47 -11.39 1.15
N LEU A 202 -3.17 -11.55 1.43
CA LEU A 202 -2.12 -10.69 0.89
C LEU A 202 -2.14 -10.66 -0.65
N THR A 203 -2.17 -11.82 -1.32
CA THR A 203 -2.21 -11.85 -2.79
C THR A 203 -3.50 -11.25 -3.36
N GLY A 204 -4.64 -11.43 -2.69
CA GLY A 204 -5.89 -10.79 -3.09
C GLY A 204 -5.82 -9.26 -3.00
N VAL A 205 -5.25 -8.73 -1.92
CA VAL A 205 -5.04 -7.29 -1.76
C VAL A 205 -4.05 -6.74 -2.79
N LEU A 206 -2.95 -7.48 -3.09
CA LEU A 206 -1.99 -7.08 -4.14
C LEU A 206 -2.66 -7.01 -5.52
N ALA A 207 -3.53 -7.97 -5.83
CA ALA A 207 -4.27 -7.97 -7.10
C ALA A 207 -5.22 -6.76 -7.21
N ALA A 208 -5.98 -6.48 -6.15
CA ALA A 208 -6.86 -5.32 -6.11
C ALA A 208 -6.08 -3.99 -6.20
N ALA A 209 -4.94 -3.90 -5.50
CA ALA A 209 -4.07 -2.72 -5.53
C ALA A 209 -3.47 -2.46 -6.92
N ALA A 210 -3.04 -3.52 -7.62
CA ALA A 210 -2.51 -3.42 -8.98
C ALA A 210 -3.58 -3.06 -10.02
N ALA A 211 -4.81 -3.58 -9.83
CA ALA A 211 -5.94 -3.26 -10.70
C ALA A 211 -6.46 -1.83 -10.51
N HIS A 212 -6.22 -1.22 -9.35
CA HIS A 212 -6.66 0.14 -9.07
C HIS A 212 -5.85 1.17 -9.87
N ARG A 213 -6.54 2.11 -10.55
CA ARG A 213 -5.87 3.23 -11.22
C ARG A 213 -5.78 4.43 -10.29
N GLY A 214 -4.61 4.67 -9.79
CA GLY A 214 -4.28 5.70 -8.81
C GLY A 214 -3.25 5.22 -7.79
N THR A 215 -3.09 5.96 -6.71
CA THR A 215 -2.15 5.54 -5.67
C THR A 215 -2.81 4.54 -4.73
N SER A 216 -2.32 3.31 -4.74
CA SER A 216 -2.69 2.27 -3.80
C SER A 216 -1.71 2.23 -2.63
N LEU A 217 -2.21 2.41 -1.39
CA LEU A 217 -1.43 2.13 -0.18
C LEU A 217 -1.86 0.79 0.41
N VAL A 218 -0.92 -0.13 0.53
CA VAL A 218 -1.09 -1.42 1.21
C VAL A 218 -0.17 -1.47 2.43
N GLU A 219 -0.73 -1.36 3.63
CA GLU A 219 -0.01 -1.63 4.86
C GLU A 219 0.06 -3.15 5.08
N ILE A 220 1.27 -3.67 5.25
CA ILE A 220 1.53 -5.10 5.48
C ILE A 220 2.14 -5.25 6.86
N TYR A 221 1.38 -5.81 7.81
CA TYR A 221 1.94 -6.20 9.09
C TYR A 221 2.93 -7.33 8.91
N GLN A 222 4.16 -7.13 9.39
CA GLN A 222 5.30 -7.99 9.12
C GLN A 222 6.09 -8.25 10.42
N ASN A 223 6.31 -9.53 10.75
CA ASN A 223 7.05 -9.89 11.96
C ASN A 223 8.56 -9.66 11.82
N CYS A 224 9.16 -8.98 12.80
CA CYS A 224 10.60 -8.84 12.95
C CYS A 224 11.10 -9.74 14.09
N PRO A 225 11.58 -10.97 13.82
CA PRO A 225 11.88 -11.96 14.86
C PRO A 225 13.09 -11.59 15.75
N ILE A 226 13.89 -10.60 15.34
CA ILE A 226 15.10 -10.23 16.07
C ILE A 226 14.87 -9.06 17.03
N PHE A 227 14.06 -8.07 16.65
CA PHE A 227 13.92 -6.84 17.41
C PHE A 227 12.50 -6.57 17.91
N ASN A 228 11.50 -7.26 17.37
CA ASN A 228 10.11 -7.06 17.72
C ASN A 228 9.27 -8.34 17.49
N ASP A 229 9.82 -9.48 17.92
CA ASP A 229 9.13 -10.76 17.78
C ASP A 229 7.83 -10.78 18.60
N GLY A 230 6.80 -11.42 18.05
CA GLY A 230 5.50 -11.51 18.69
C GLY A 230 4.64 -10.24 18.65
N ALA A 231 5.10 -9.16 18.02
CA ALA A 231 4.34 -7.89 17.96
C ALA A 231 2.95 -8.02 17.32
N PHE A 232 2.72 -9.11 16.59
CA PHE A 232 1.49 -9.41 15.86
C PHE A 232 0.81 -10.71 16.31
N ASP A 233 1.20 -11.29 17.44
CA ASP A 233 0.66 -12.58 17.92
C ASP A 233 -0.85 -12.53 18.09
N ALA A 234 -1.40 -11.42 18.63
CA ALA A 234 -2.84 -11.26 18.82
C ALA A 234 -3.67 -11.51 17.53
N ILE A 235 -3.12 -11.16 16.36
CA ILE A 235 -3.79 -11.33 15.06
C ILE A 235 -3.28 -12.54 14.27
N LYS A 236 -2.32 -13.29 14.80
CA LYS A 236 -1.74 -14.49 14.16
C LYS A 236 -2.14 -15.79 14.85
N ASP A 237 -2.23 -15.77 16.17
CA ASP A 237 -2.54 -16.95 16.98
C ASP A 237 -3.98 -17.40 16.79
N ASN A 238 -4.18 -18.71 16.64
CA ASN A 238 -5.50 -19.28 16.38
C ASN A 238 -6.51 -18.99 17.49
N ASP A 239 -6.05 -18.87 18.74
CA ASP A 239 -6.90 -18.65 19.90
C ASP A 239 -7.39 -17.19 20.02
N THR A 240 -6.66 -16.24 19.46
CA THR A 240 -6.95 -14.80 19.62
C THR A 240 -7.40 -14.11 18.34
N LYS A 241 -6.92 -14.56 17.17
CA LYS A 241 -7.13 -13.87 15.89
C LYS A 241 -8.60 -13.65 15.54
N ALA A 242 -9.50 -14.56 15.91
CA ALA A 242 -10.93 -14.43 15.62
C ALA A 242 -11.53 -13.17 16.26
N HIS A 243 -11.09 -12.82 17.48
CA HIS A 243 -11.54 -11.64 18.20
C HIS A 243 -10.69 -10.38 17.93
N ALA A 244 -9.46 -10.55 17.42
CA ALA A 244 -8.55 -9.46 17.15
C ALA A 244 -8.67 -8.90 15.72
N ILE A 245 -8.97 -9.75 14.74
CA ILE A 245 -9.15 -9.33 13.34
C ILE A 245 -10.60 -8.92 13.12
N ILE A 246 -10.77 -7.70 12.58
CA ILE A 246 -12.06 -7.21 12.06
C ILE A 246 -11.96 -7.30 10.53
N PRO A 247 -12.59 -8.30 9.88
CA PRO A 247 -12.48 -8.47 8.43
C PRO A 247 -13.30 -7.40 7.71
N LEU A 248 -12.69 -6.76 6.71
CA LEU A 248 -13.35 -5.79 5.85
C LEU A 248 -13.55 -6.41 4.47
N VAL A 249 -14.79 -6.84 4.21
CA VAL A 249 -15.23 -7.40 2.92
C VAL A 249 -16.34 -6.51 2.37
N HIS A 250 -16.12 -5.95 1.17
CA HIS A 250 -17.11 -5.06 0.56
C HIS A 250 -18.46 -5.73 0.38
N GLY A 251 -19.52 -5.03 0.75
CA GLY A 251 -20.91 -5.50 0.67
C GLY A 251 -21.34 -6.46 1.80
N GLU A 252 -20.41 -6.84 2.71
CA GLU A 252 -20.74 -7.74 3.82
C GLU A 252 -20.89 -7.00 5.16
N PRO A 253 -21.75 -7.51 6.08
CA PRO A 253 -21.81 -7.03 7.46
C PRO A 253 -20.46 -7.20 8.17
N ILE A 254 -20.01 -6.16 8.85
CA ILE A 254 -18.74 -6.22 9.59
C ILE A 254 -18.98 -6.92 10.93
N THR A 255 -18.66 -8.21 10.98
CA THR A 255 -18.72 -9.03 12.19
C THR A 255 -17.44 -9.81 12.40
N PHE A 256 -17.09 -10.13 13.66
CA PHE A 256 -15.87 -10.84 14.01
C PHE A 256 -16.07 -11.60 15.34
N GLY A 257 -15.04 -12.31 15.80
CA GLY A 257 -15.11 -13.11 17.00
C GLY A 257 -15.58 -14.54 16.74
N THR A 258 -16.24 -15.14 17.73
CA THR A 258 -16.76 -16.50 17.61
C THR A 258 -17.94 -16.54 16.65
N ARG A 259 -17.83 -17.42 15.64
CA ARG A 259 -18.83 -17.50 14.59
C ARG A 259 -20.04 -18.35 15.04
N ASP A 260 -21.24 -17.83 14.89
CA ASP A 260 -22.48 -18.57 15.09
C ASP A 260 -22.74 -19.47 13.86
N GLU A 261 -22.98 -20.76 14.10
CA GLU A 261 -23.15 -21.76 13.04
C GLU A 261 -24.42 -21.56 12.20
N THR A 262 -25.45 -20.93 12.78
CA THR A 262 -26.76 -20.75 12.15
C THR A 262 -26.78 -19.50 11.25
N THR A 263 -26.29 -18.39 11.77
CA THR A 263 -26.31 -17.10 11.06
C THR A 263 -25.04 -16.86 10.24
N GLY A 264 -23.94 -17.54 10.57
CA GLY A 264 -22.63 -17.33 10.00
C GLY A 264 -21.96 -16.02 10.44
N LEU A 265 -22.58 -15.24 11.33
CA LEU A 265 -22.04 -13.99 11.85
C LEU A 265 -21.12 -14.23 13.06
N GLY A 266 -20.18 -13.33 13.28
CA GLY A 266 -19.38 -13.31 14.52
C GLY A 266 -20.21 -12.80 15.71
N ASP A 267 -19.77 -13.10 16.94
CA ASP A 267 -20.43 -12.63 18.17
C ASP A 267 -20.25 -11.15 18.44
N LYS A 268 -19.34 -10.47 17.72
CA LYS A 268 -19.13 -9.04 17.73
C LYS A 268 -19.45 -8.42 16.37
N ALA A 269 -20.01 -7.21 16.38
CA ALA A 269 -20.37 -6.45 15.20
C ALA A 269 -19.91 -4.99 15.32
N LEU A 270 -19.69 -4.34 14.18
CA LEU A 270 -19.58 -2.89 14.15
C LEU A 270 -20.94 -2.25 13.90
N VAL A 271 -21.24 -1.23 14.69
CA VAL A 271 -22.45 -0.40 14.54
C VAL A 271 -22.08 1.07 14.47
N ARG A 272 -22.97 1.90 13.91
CA ARG A 272 -22.79 3.35 13.91
C ARG A 272 -22.97 3.89 15.33
N ALA A 273 -22.08 4.80 15.73
CA ALA A 273 -22.15 5.53 16.99
C ALA A 273 -22.07 7.04 16.76
N ALA A 274 -22.38 7.82 17.78
CA ALA A 274 -22.24 9.27 17.71
C ALA A 274 -20.75 9.65 17.47
N GLY A 275 -20.46 10.11 16.27
CA GLY A 275 -19.12 10.51 15.84
C GLY A 275 -18.22 9.40 15.30
N GLY A 276 -18.75 8.22 14.99
CA GLY A 276 -17.94 7.16 14.41
C GLY A 276 -18.57 5.78 14.40
N VAL A 277 -17.82 4.78 14.79
CA VAL A 277 -18.23 3.37 14.89
C VAL A 277 -17.87 2.81 16.26
N GLU A 278 -18.65 1.85 16.74
CA GLU A 278 -18.37 1.13 17.98
C GLU A 278 -18.57 -0.37 17.79
N VAL A 279 -17.98 -1.14 18.69
CA VAL A 279 -18.13 -2.60 18.75
C VAL A 279 -19.27 -2.94 19.71
N ALA A 280 -20.23 -3.70 19.23
CA ALA A 280 -21.36 -4.23 20.01
C ALA A 280 -21.40 -5.77 19.98
N ASP A 281 -22.12 -6.37 20.92
CA ASP A 281 -22.44 -7.79 20.85
C ASP A 281 -23.52 -7.99 19.75
N THR A 282 -23.26 -8.87 18.79
CA THR A 282 -24.16 -9.13 17.66
C THR A 282 -25.57 -9.50 18.13
N ALA A 283 -25.67 -10.26 19.23
CA ALA A 283 -26.96 -10.66 19.82
C ALA A 283 -27.74 -9.49 20.47
N SER A 284 -27.08 -8.36 20.74
CA SER A 284 -27.68 -7.20 21.42
C SER A 284 -28.18 -6.12 20.46
N VAL A 285 -27.94 -6.25 19.17
CA VAL A 285 -28.29 -5.25 18.16
C VAL A 285 -29.15 -5.87 17.05
N PRO A 286 -30.11 -5.11 16.48
CA PRO A 286 -30.84 -5.59 15.30
C PRO A 286 -29.91 -5.75 14.10
N ALA A 287 -30.20 -6.72 13.23
CA ALA A 287 -29.35 -7.06 12.10
C ALA A 287 -29.13 -5.88 11.12
N ASP A 288 -30.11 -5.03 10.97
CA ASP A 288 -30.06 -3.81 10.12
C ASP A 288 -29.24 -2.67 10.76
N ALA A 289 -28.90 -2.76 12.03
CA ALA A 289 -28.00 -1.83 12.70
C ALA A 289 -26.50 -2.20 12.50
N ILE A 290 -26.21 -3.44 12.06
CA ILE A 290 -24.85 -3.86 11.79
C ILE A 290 -24.33 -3.11 10.55
N LEU A 291 -23.17 -2.50 10.68
CA LEU A 291 -22.54 -1.76 9.60
C LEU A 291 -22.12 -2.72 8.47
N VAL A 292 -22.66 -2.48 7.27
CA VAL A 292 -22.19 -3.13 6.04
C VAL A 292 -21.00 -2.36 5.51
N HIS A 293 -19.91 -3.07 5.22
CA HIS A 293 -18.70 -2.45 4.70
C HIS A 293 -18.88 -1.98 3.26
N ASP A 294 -18.63 -0.68 3.02
CA ASP A 294 -18.59 -0.12 1.68
C ASP A 294 -17.19 0.47 1.42
N ALA A 295 -16.35 -0.29 0.70
CA ALA A 295 -15.03 0.18 0.30
C ALA A 295 -15.10 1.27 -0.79
N HIS A 296 -16.24 1.43 -1.44
CA HIS A 296 -16.46 2.34 -2.56
C HIS A 296 -17.16 3.65 -2.16
N ASP A 297 -17.40 3.84 -0.85
CA ASP A 297 -17.94 5.11 -0.35
C ASP A 297 -16.98 6.26 -0.69
N PRO A 298 -17.41 7.27 -1.47
CA PRO A 298 -16.57 8.43 -1.78
C PRO A 298 -16.21 9.24 -0.53
N ASP A 299 -17.04 9.22 0.53
CA ASP A 299 -16.74 9.83 1.82
C ASP A 299 -15.86 8.91 2.68
N PRO A 300 -14.61 9.29 2.99
CA PRO A 300 -13.73 8.47 3.78
C PRO A 300 -14.08 8.40 5.27
N SER A 301 -15.09 9.10 5.75
CA SER A 301 -15.40 9.26 7.18
C SER A 301 -15.62 7.92 7.88
N THR A 302 -16.42 7.02 7.28
CA THR A 302 -16.67 5.68 7.82
C THR A 302 -15.40 4.83 7.85
N ALA A 303 -14.64 4.81 6.76
CA ALA A 303 -13.35 4.10 6.68
C ALA A 303 -12.35 4.66 7.70
N PHE A 304 -12.30 5.98 7.87
CA PHE A 304 -11.47 6.63 8.90
C PHE A 304 -11.87 6.20 10.31
N ALA A 305 -13.16 6.21 10.63
CA ALA A 305 -13.66 5.76 11.93
C ALA A 305 -13.29 4.28 12.19
N ILE A 306 -13.45 3.40 11.19
CA ILE A 306 -13.03 1.99 11.25
C ILE A 306 -11.52 1.89 11.51
N SER A 307 -10.70 2.69 10.82
CA SER A 307 -9.24 2.66 10.98
C SER A 307 -8.79 3.00 12.42
N ARG A 308 -9.58 3.81 13.14
CA ARG A 308 -9.32 4.20 14.53
C ARG A 308 -9.59 3.11 15.56
N LEU A 309 -10.26 2.02 15.16
CA LEU A 309 -10.45 0.84 16.02
C LEU A 309 -9.14 0.06 16.25
N THR A 310 -8.11 0.30 15.43
CA THR A 310 -6.81 -0.34 15.61
C THR A 310 -6.23 0.04 16.97
N ASP A 311 -6.09 -0.95 17.84
CA ASP A 311 -5.37 -0.79 19.09
C ASP A 311 -3.87 -0.73 18.82
N ALA A 312 -3.30 0.46 18.96
CA ALA A 312 -1.88 0.68 18.70
C ALA A 312 -0.96 0.01 19.75
N GLY A 313 -1.49 -0.38 20.91
CA GLY A 313 -0.74 -1.08 21.95
C GLY A 313 -0.57 -2.56 21.64
N TYR A 314 -1.66 -3.31 21.68
CA TYR A 314 -1.66 -4.77 21.69
C TYR A 314 -2.25 -5.40 20.42
N LEU A 315 -2.78 -4.59 19.50
CA LEU A 315 -3.47 -5.04 18.29
C LEU A 315 -4.66 -5.97 18.56
N ASN A 316 -5.31 -5.84 19.72
CA ASN A 316 -6.48 -6.62 20.09
C ASN A 316 -7.69 -6.36 19.18
N ARG A 317 -7.63 -5.30 18.40
CA ARG A 317 -8.61 -4.93 17.37
C ARG A 317 -7.85 -4.39 16.18
N SER A 318 -7.91 -5.10 15.07
CA SER A 318 -7.21 -4.72 13.83
C SER A 318 -8.13 -4.93 12.64
N PRO A 319 -8.76 -3.89 12.10
CA PRO A 319 -9.44 -3.98 10.82
C PRO A 319 -8.44 -4.36 9.73
N ILE A 320 -8.74 -5.43 8.98
CA ILE A 320 -7.90 -6.00 7.92
C ILE A 320 -8.76 -6.20 6.67
N GLY A 321 -8.29 -5.71 5.53
CA GLY A 321 -8.97 -5.69 4.25
C GLY A 321 -8.78 -4.37 3.53
N ILE A 322 -9.64 -4.09 2.56
CA ILE A 322 -9.66 -2.84 1.83
C ILE A 322 -10.58 -1.86 2.54
N PHE A 323 -10.01 -0.78 3.07
CA PHE A 323 -10.76 0.28 3.75
C PHE A 323 -11.46 1.21 2.76
N ARG A 324 -10.79 1.50 1.65
CA ARG A 324 -11.28 2.41 0.60
C ARG A 324 -10.74 2.01 -0.75
N GLN A 325 -11.59 2.06 -1.76
CA GLN A 325 -11.26 1.88 -3.17
C GLN A 325 -12.24 2.71 -4.01
N VAL A 326 -11.82 3.90 -4.41
CA VAL A 326 -12.67 4.84 -5.14
C VAL A 326 -11.97 5.35 -6.39
N ASP A 327 -12.74 5.61 -7.44
CA ASP A 327 -12.19 6.20 -8.65
C ASP A 327 -11.95 7.70 -8.47
N ARG A 328 -10.73 8.13 -8.81
CA ARG A 328 -10.31 9.53 -8.80
C ARG A 328 -9.39 9.80 -9.97
N PRO A 329 -9.46 11.00 -10.61
CA PRO A 329 -8.49 11.37 -11.63
C PRO A 329 -7.04 11.29 -11.10
N THR A 330 -6.15 10.71 -11.90
CA THR A 330 -4.73 10.61 -11.55
C THR A 330 -3.97 11.85 -11.97
N TYR A 331 -2.99 12.27 -11.17
CA TYR A 331 -2.14 13.43 -11.49
C TYR A 331 -1.34 13.24 -12.78
N ASP A 332 -0.80 12.06 -12.99
CA ASP A 332 0.03 11.71 -14.13
C ASP A 332 -0.77 11.75 -15.45
N ASP A 333 -2.01 11.24 -15.48
CA ASP A 333 -2.89 11.37 -16.64
C ASP A 333 -3.23 12.83 -16.94
N GLN A 334 -3.58 13.60 -15.90
CA GLN A 334 -3.90 15.00 -16.05
C GLN A 334 -2.69 15.82 -16.54
N ALA A 335 -1.49 15.54 -16.02
CA ALA A 335 -0.26 16.20 -16.44
C ALA A 335 0.06 15.90 -17.90
N ARG A 336 -0.06 14.62 -18.33
CA ARG A 336 0.13 14.25 -19.74
C ARG A 336 -0.91 14.90 -20.66
N ALA A 337 -2.17 14.93 -20.23
CA ALA A 337 -3.24 15.59 -20.98
C ALA A 337 -2.98 17.11 -21.14
N GLN A 338 -2.50 17.77 -20.08
CA GLN A 338 -2.11 19.19 -20.15
C GLN A 338 -0.97 19.43 -21.15
N VAL A 339 0.05 18.58 -21.15
CA VAL A 339 1.16 18.67 -22.10
C VAL A 339 0.68 18.44 -23.52
N ALA A 340 -0.14 17.42 -23.76
CA ALA A 340 -0.69 17.13 -25.08
C ALA A 340 -1.56 18.30 -25.61
N ASP A 341 -2.41 18.86 -24.77
CA ASP A 341 -3.23 20.02 -25.11
C ASP A 341 -2.35 21.25 -25.45
N ALA A 342 -1.33 21.53 -24.63
CA ALA A 342 -0.41 22.62 -24.89
C ALA A 342 0.34 22.42 -26.22
N VAL A 343 0.84 21.22 -26.48
CA VAL A 343 1.55 20.89 -27.73
C VAL A 343 0.65 21.04 -28.95
N SER A 344 -0.63 20.63 -28.86
CA SER A 344 -1.60 20.74 -29.97
C SER A 344 -1.89 22.18 -30.38
N LYS A 345 -1.71 23.15 -29.50
CA LYS A 345 -1.97 24.57 -29.73
C LYS A 345 -0.76 25.33 -30.30
N VAL A 346 0.41 24.71 -30.28
CA VAL A 346 1.64 25.37 -30.76
C VAL A 346 1.78 25.19 -32.28
N GLN A 347 2.02 26.29 -32.98
CA GLN A 347 2.24 26.29 -34.44
C GLN A 347 3.72 26.04 -34.78
N GLY A 348 3.98 25.59 -36.01
CA GLY A 348 5.31 25.29 -36.52
C GLY A 348 5.81 23.88 -36.26
N THR A 349 6.93 23.54 -36.88
CA THR A 349 7.57 22.21 -36.71
C THR A 349 8.29 22.13 -35.35
N PRO A 350 8.67 20.94 -34.86
CA PRO A 350 9.52 20.84 -33.69
C PRO A 350 10.82 21.63 -33.77
N GLU A 351 11.41 21.69 -34.97
CA GLU A 351 12.64 22.44 -35.27
C GLU A 351 12.40 23.92 -35.14
N ASP A 352 11.30 24.47 -35.70
CA ASP A 352 10.93 25.89 -35.58
C ASP A 352 10.74 26.28 -34.12
N ARG A 353 10.11 25.40 -33.34
CA ARG A 353 9.88 25.62 -31.89
C ARG A 353 11.18 25.61 -31.09
N LEU A 354 12.08 24.69 -31.42
CA LEU A 354 13.41 24.65 -30.80
C LEU A 354 14.21 25.91 -31.14
N ALA A 355 14.22 26.30 -32.40
CA ALA A 355 14.89 27.52 -32.85
C ALA A 355 14.34 28.77 -32.16
N ALA A 356 13.01 28.87 -32.04
CA ALA A 356 12.35 29.96 -31.31
C ALA A 356 12.70 29.98 -29.82
N LEU A 357 12.79 28.79 -29.18
CA LEU A 357 13.19 28.71 -27.79
C LEU A 357 14.65 29.12 -27.57
N ILE A 358 15.55 28.64 -28.41
CA ILE A 358 16.99 29.00 -28.37
C ILE A 358 17.18 30.50 -28.64
N GLY A 359 16.43 31.08 -29.59
CA GLY A 359 16.49 32.46 -29.97
C GLY A 359 15.61 33.42 -29.15
N ALA A 360 14.96 32.95 -28.07
CA ALA A 360 14.01 33.74 -27.28
C ALA A 360 14.65 34.89 -26.45
N GLY A 361 15.96 34.90 -26.30
CA GLY A 361 16.72 35.94 -25.62
C GLY A 361 17.41 36.89 -26.60
N ASP A 362 18.31 37.70 -26.07
CA ASP A 362 19.19 38.55 -26.90
C ASP A 362 20.11 37.66 -27.74
N THR A 363 20.05 37.84 -29.05
CA THR A 363 20.89 37.11 -30.01
C THR A 363 21.81 38.06 -30.73
N TRP A 364 22.98 37.55 -31.14
CA TRP A 364 23.92 38.28 -32.00
C TRP A 364 24.35 37.39 -33.17
N THR A 365 24.68 38.03 -34.28
CA THR A 365 25.24 37.36 -35.44
C THR A 365 26.74 37.17 -35.25
N VAL A 366 27.25 35.99 -35.53
CA VAL A 366 28.70 35.73 -35.61
C VAL A 366 29.06 35.74 -37.08
N ASP A 367 29.88 36.72 -37.52
CA ASP A 367 30.39 36.82 -38.87
C ASP A 367 31.57 35.87 -39.12
#